data_796f00f9d07707c1a2554e5500c13f72
#
_entry.id   796f00f9d07707c1a2554e5500c13f72
#
_cell.length_a   1.000
_cell.length_b   1.000
_cell.length_c   1.000
_cell.angle_alpha   90.00
_cell.angle_beta   90.00
_cell.angle_gamma   90.00
#
_symmetry.space_group_name_H-M   'P 1'
#
loop_
_entity.id
_entity.type
_entity.pdbx_description
1 polymer ?
#
loop_
_entity_poly.entity_id
_entity_poly.type
_entity_poly.pdbx_seq_one_letter_code
_entity_poly.pdbx_strand_id
1 'polypeptide(L)'
;MNIQQQLTSLRDLFMLFEDPKDKFVQLMDMAKESEQLKENEKVEQNKVNGCTSRAWVITEQNGDDTYTFRTDSDSLIVKGLLTILEKVFSGQTADNILSINSSDILYSIGLDKTITSQRTNGFSSAVQKIHNSLK
;
A
#
# COMPACT_ATOMS: atom_id res chain seq x y z
N MET A 1 15.46 -4.23 3.35
CA MET A 1 15.64 -3.38 2.16
C MET A 1 15.16 -1.96 2.46
N ASN A 2 15.83 -0.94 1.91
CA ASN A 2 15.34 0.43 2.04
C ASN A 2 14.17 0.68 1.06
N ILE A 3 13.52 1.84 1.18
CA ILE A 3 12.36 2.17 0.35
C ILE A 3 12.71 2.12 -1.13
N GLN A 4 13.85 2.69 -1.53
CA GLN A 4 14.24 2.73 -2.92
C GLN A 4 14.47 1.33 -3.51
N GLN A 5 15.05 0.43 -2.74
CA GLN A 5 15.25 -0.96 -3.15
C GLN A 5 13.91 -1.69 -3.31
N GLN A 6 12.94 -1.43 -2.41
CA GLN A 6 11.60 -1.99 -2.51
C GLN A 6 10.88 -1.48 -3.77
N LEU A 7 10.96 -0.18 -4.04
CA LEU A 7 10.36 0.41 -5.23
C LEU A 7 10.95 -0.17 -6.51
N THR A 8 12.26 -0.37 -6.56
CA THR A 8 12.94 -0.97 -7.71
C THR A 8 12.49 -2.41 -7.93
N SER A 9 12.39 -3.21 -6.87
CA SER A 9 11.91 -4.60 -6.96
C SER A 9 10.48 -4.65 -7.48
N LEU A 10 9.60 -3.80 -6.98
CA LEU A 10 8.20 -3.75 -7.42
C LEU A 10 8.11 -3.28 -8.88
N ARG A 11 8.90 -2.28 -9.25
CA ARG A 11 8.95 -1.80 -10.63
C ARG A 11 9.35 -2.93 -11.58
N ASP A 12 10.42 -3.65 -11.24
CA ASP A 12 10.90 -4.76 -12.07
C ASP A 12 9.81 -5.82 -12.25
N LEU A 13 9.08 -6.11 -11.17
CA LEU A 13 7.98 -7.07 -11.22
C LEU A 13 6.87 -6.60 -12.17
N PHE A 14 6.38 -5.36 -12.01
CA PHE A 14 5.26 -4.85 -12.81
C PHE A 14 5.66 -4.60 -14.26
N MET A 15 6.91 -4.31 -14.54
CA MET A 15 7.41 -4.11 -15.90
C MET A 15 7.48 -5.41 -16.71
N LEU A 16 7.37 -6.57 -16.07
CA LEU A 16 7.24 -7.84 -16.79
C LEU A 16 5.93 -7.93 -17.58
N PHE A 17 4.95 -7.10 -17.24
CA PHE A 17 3.61 -7.13 -17.83
C PHE A 17 3.40 -5.90 -18.70
N GLU A 18 3.12 -6.10 -19.99
CA GLU A 18 2.81 -5.00 -20.91
C GLU A 18 1.32 -4.65 -20.84
N ASP A 19 0.45 -5.67 -20.69
CA ASP A 19 -0.99 -5.48 -20.65
C ASP A 19 -1.43 -5.02 -19.25
N PRO A 20 -2.20 -3.91 -19.13
CA PRO A 20 -2.74 -3.48 -17.84
C PRO A 20 -3.53 -4.57 -17.11
N LYS A 21 -4.20 -5.46 -17.83
CA LYS A 21 -4.94 -6.57 -17.21
C LYS A 21 -4.02 -7.49 -16.43
N ASP A 22 -2.83 -7.75 -16.95
CA ASP A 22 -1.85 -8.62 -16.27
C ASP A 22 -1.31 -7.94 -15.02
N LYS A 23 -1.18 -6.62 -15.04
CA LYS A 23 -0.79 -5.85 -13.85
C LYS A 23 -1.86 -5.95 -12.77
N PHE A 24 -3.14 -5.92 -13.14
CA PHE A 24 -4.24 -6.11 -12.17
C PHE A 24 -4.23 -7.52 -11.59
N VAL A 25 -3.97 -8.54 -12.42
CA VAL A 25 -3.84 -9.92 -11.95
C VAL A 25 -2.70 -10.01 -10.94
N GLN A 26 -1.57 -9.35 -11.20
CA GLN A 26 -0.44 -9.34 -10.26
C GLN A 26 -0.82 -8.69 -8.93
N LEU A 27 -1.59 -7.58 -8.97
CA LEU A 27 -2.08 -6.95 -7.74
C LEU A 27 -2.97 -7.90 -6.95
N MET A 28 -3.87 -8.60 -7.64
CA MET A 28 -4.76 -9.57 -6.98
C MET A 28 -3.98 -10.74 -6.39
N ASP A 29 -2.95 -11.22 -7.09
CA ASP A 29 -2.09 -12.30 -6.57
C ASP A 29 -1.35 -11.83 -5.31
N MET A 30 -0.84 -10.62 -5.30
CA MET A 30 -0.21 -10.04 -4.09
C MET A 30 -1.20 -9.96 -2.94
N ALA A 31 -2.44 -9.57 -3.24
CA ALA A 31 -3.50 -9.49 -2.23
C ALA A 31 -3.79 -10.87 -1.61
N LYS A 32 -3.82 -11.90 -2.42
CA LYS A 32 -4.11 -13.27 -1.95
C LYS A 32 -2.97 -13.83 -1.08
N GLU A 33 -1.75 -13.43 -1.36
CA GLU A 33 -0.58 -13.86 -0.59
C GLU A 33 -0.40 -13.05 0.70
N SER A 34 -1.02 -11.88 0.80
CA SER A 34 -0.92 -11.01 1.95
C SER A 34 -1.86 -11.45 3.06
N GLU A 35 -1.41 -11.26 4.31
CA GLU A 35 -2.21 -11.59 5.48
C GLU A 35 -3.45 -10.71 5.57
N GLN A 36 -4.58 -11.31 5.92
CA GLN A 36 -5.83 -10.59 6.13
C GLN A 36 -5.94 -10.12 7.57
N LEU A 37 -6.70 -9.04 7.78
CA LEU A 37 -7.03 -8.56 9.12
C LEU A 37 -8.18 -9.39 9.70
N LYS A 38 -8.20 -9.48 11.03
CA LYS A 38 -9.32 -10.10 11.76
C LYS A 38 -10.50 -9.14 11.79
N GLU A 39 -11.71 -9.68 11.98
CA GLU A 39 -12.92 -8.85 12.04
C GLU A 39 -12.83 -7.78 13.14
N ASN A 40 -12.25 -8.10 14.30
CA ASN A 40 -12.11 -7.13 15.39
C ASN A 40 -11.05 -6.04 15.10
N GLU A 41 -10.29 -6.18 14.02
CA GLU A 41 -9.33 -5.17 13.56
C GLU A 41 -9.93 -4.26 12.47
N LYS A 42 -11.04 -4.67 11.87
CA LYS A 42 -11.75 -3.92 10.82
C LYS A 42 -12.73 -2.92 11.45
N VAL A 43 -12.17 -2.00 12.22
CA VAL A 43 -12.94 -1.01 12.97
C VAL A 43 -12.76 0.37 12.37
N GLU A 44 -13.64 1.30 12.75
CA GLU A 44 -13.71 2.64 12.16
C GLU A 44 -12.39 3.40 12.28
N GLN A 45 -11.71 3.28 13.42
CA GLN A 45 -10.43 3.99 13.63
C GLN A 45 -9.32 3.50 12.69
N ASN A 46 -9.42 2.28 12.16
CA ASN A 46 -8.44 1.72 11.22
C ASN A 46 -8.85 1.92 9.77
N LYS A 47 -10.05 2.43 9.52
CA LYS A 47 -10.60 2.57 8.18
C LYS A 47 -9.94 3.70 7.41
N VAL A 48 -9.68 3.44 6.12
CA VAL A 48 -9.20 4.46 5.19
C VAL A 48 -10.40 5.23 4.64
N ASN A 49 -10.48 6.53 4.93
CA ASN A 49 -11.54 7.37 4.40
C ASN A 49 -11.23 7.80 2.97
N GLY A 50 -12.26 8.01 2.15
CA GLY A 50 -12.09 8.44 0.77
C GLY A 50 -11.85 7.31 -0.22
N CYS A 51 -11.96 6.06 0.22
CA CYS A 51 -11.87 4.90 -0.65
C CYS A 51 -13.28 4.39 -0.96
N THR A 52 -13.56 4.02 -2.21
CA THR A 52 -14.88 3.50 -2.62
C THR A 52 -15.14 2.10 -2.07
N SER A 53 -14.11 1.29 -1.93
CA SER A 53 -14.18 0.00 -1.25
C SER A 53 -13.77 0.18 0.21
N ARG A 54 -14.32 -0.64 1.11
CA ARG A 54 -13.86 -0.60 2.50
C ARG A 54 -12.41 -1.05 2.55
N ALA A 55 -11.58 -0.29 3.26
CA ALA A 55 -10.16 -0.55 3.41
C ALA A 55 -9.69 -0.13 4.80
N TRP A 56 -8.72 -0.85 5.34
CA TRP A 56 -8.21 -0.63 6.69
C TRP A 56 -6.69 -0.68 6.70
N VAL A 57 -6.07 0.14 7.54
CA VAL A 57 -4.63 0.15 7.77
C VAL A 57 -4.38 0.15 9.27
N ILE A 58 -3.51 -0.74 9.73
CA ILE A 58 -3.04 -0.77 11.11
C ILE A 58 -1.56 -0.44 11.09
N THR A 59 -1.16 0.53 11.93
CA THR A 59 0.21 0.96 12.12
C THR A 59 0.72 0.43 13.44
N GLU A 60 1.83 -0.30 13.42
CA GLU A 60 2.46 -0.84 14.63
C GLU A 60 3.89 -0.29 14.72
N GLN A 61 4.24 0.29 15.86
CA GLN A 61 5.60 0.77 16.10
C GLN A 61 6.45 -0.39 16.65
N ASN A 62 7.61 -0.62 16.03
CA ASN A 62 8.55 -1.63 16.48
C ASN A 62 9.49 -1.04 17.54
N GLY A 63 10.21 -1.91 18.24
CA GLY A 63 11.11 -1.47 19.32
C GLY A 63 12.35 -0.71 18.85
N ASP A 64 12.64 -0.71 17.55
CA ASP A 64 13.83 -0.07 16.94
C ASP A 64 13.48 1.21 16.18
N ASP A 65 12.35 1.86 16.49
CA ASP A 65 11.85 3.07 15.85
C ASP A 65 11.43 2.89 14.40
N THR A 66 11.29 1.66 13.94
CA THR A 66 10.66 1.36 12.64
C THR A 66 9.20 1.01 12.85
N TYR A 67 8.48 0.85 11.75
CA TYR A 67 7.03 0.58 11.77
C TYR A 67 6.71 -0.65 10.93
N THR A 68 5.63 -1.31 11.29
CA THR A 68 5.04 -2.40 10.51
C THR A 68 3.61 -2.03 10.19
N PHE A 69 3.19 -2.29 8.97
CA PHE A 69 1.84 -1.97 8.50
C PHE A 69 1.12 -3.24 8.09
N ARG A 70 -0.13 -3.36 8.53
CA ARG A 70 -1.03 -4.44 8.14
C ARG A 70 -2.27 -3.82 7.55
N THR A 71 -2.77 -4.37 6.47
CA THR A 71 -3.87 -3.79 5.70
C THR A 71 -4.87 -4.86 5.28
N ASP A 72 -6.07 -4.40 4.93
CA ASP A 72 -7.06 -5.25 4.28
C ASP A 72 -8.06 -4.40 3.50
N SER A 73 -8.81 -5.03 2.61
CA SER A 73 -9.88 -4.39 1.86
C SER A 73 -10.86 -5.44 1.35
N ASP A 74 -12.09 -5.01 1.10
CA ASP A 74 -13.11 -5.83 0.44
C ASP A 74 -12.80 -6.05 -1.05
N SER A 75 -12.00 -5.17 -1.66
CA SER A 75 -11.58 -5.28 -3.06
C SER A 75 -10.18 -5.87 -3.15
N LEU A 76 -10.01 -6.92 -3.97
CA LEU A 76 -8.70 -7.55 -4.17
C LEU A 76 -7.69 -6.58 -4.80
N ILE A 77 -8.12 -5.74 -5.72
CA ILE A 77 -7.22 -4.77 -6.35
C ILE A 77 -6.76 -3.74 -5.33
N VAL A 78 -7.69 -3.22 -4.51
CA VAL A 78 -7.33 -2.28 -3.44
C VAL A 78 -6.43 -2.96 -2.42
N LYS A 79 -6.73 -4.20 -2.02
CA LYS A 79 -5.86 -4.95 -1.11
C LYS A 79 -4.45 -5.11 -1.71
N GLY A 80 -4.35 -5.37 -3.01
CA GLY A 80 -3.05 -5.44 -3.69
C GLY A 80 -2.29 -4.12 -3.62
N LEU A 81 -2.96 -3.00 -3.85
CA LEU A 81 -2.35 -1.67 -3.72
C LEU A 81 -1.89 -1.40 -2.30
N LEU A 82 -2.70 -1.77 -1.29
CA LEU A 82 -2.33 -1.63 0.11
C LEU A 82 -1.15 -2.55 0.47
N THR A 83 -1.07 -3.72 -0.13
CA THR A 83 0.05 -4.64 0.06
C THR A 83 1.36 -4.01 -0.43
N ILE A 84 1.30 -3.21 -1.50
CA ILE A 84 2.46 -2.42 -1.95
C ILE A 84 2.94 -1.51 -0.82
N LEU A 85 2.01 -0.82 -0.14
CA LEU A 85 2.36 0.04 0.99
C LEU A 85 2.99 -0.75 2.14
N GLU A 86 2.47 -1.95 2.42
CA GLU A 86 3.08 -2.82 3.43
C GLU A 86 4.53 -3.13 3.08
N LYS A 87 4.81 -3.45 1.82
CA LYS A 87 6.16 -3.79 1.35
C LYS A 87 7.10 -2.59 1.36
N VAL A 88 6.62 -1.43 0.97
CA VAL A 88 7.44 -0.21 0.84
C VAL A 88 7.75 0.38 2.22
N PHE A 89 6.78 0.41 3.10
CA PHE A 89 6.88 1.13 4.38
C PHE A 89 7.23 0.28 5.58
N SER A 90 6.90 -1.02 5.59
CA SER A 90 7.22 -1.86 6.75
C SER A 90 8.73 -1.99 6.93
N GLY A 91 9.17 -1.84 8.17
CA GLY A 91 10.59 -1.87 8.51
C GLY A 91 11.31 -0.54 8.32
N GLN A 92 10.58 0.54 7.98
CA GLN A 92 11.18 1.86 7.77
C GLN A 92 10.92 2.78 8.96
N THR A 93 11.77 3.81 9.08
CA THR A 93 11.59 4.87 10.10
C THR A 93 10.54 5.87 9.65
N ALA A 94 10.01 6.65 10.60
CA ALA A 94 9.04 7.71 10.29
C ALA A 94 9.59 8.70 9.26
N ASP A 95 10.84 9.13 9.42
CA ASP A 95 11.46 10.09 8.49
C ASP A 95 11.48 9.56 7.06
N ASN A 96 11.84 8.28 6.88
CA ASN A 96 11.88 7.66 5.57
C ASN A 96 10.46 7.53 4.98
N ILE A 97 9.49 7.15 5.78
CA ILE A 97 8.10 7.01 5.34
C ILE A 97 7.54 8.36 4.92
N LEU A 98 7.77 9.41 5.71
CA LEU A 98 7.28 10.76 5.43
C LEU A 98 7.97 11.40 4.21
N SER A 99 9.11 10.89 3.79
CA SER A 99 9.88 11.45 2.67
C SER A 99 9.28 11.15 1.30
N ILE A 100 8.30 10.26 1.20
CA ILE A 100 7.74 9.85 -0.08
C ILE A 100 6.22 9.92 -0.04
N ASN A 101 5.61 10.42 -1.12
CA ASN A 101 4.15 10.52 -1.23
C ASN A 101 3.59 9.44 -2.17
N SER A 102 2.26 9.35 -2.24
CA SER A 102 1.57 8.31 -3.01
C SER A 102 1.87 8.38 -4.52
N SER A 103 1.95 9.58 -5.09
CA SER A 103 2.21 9.72 -6.52
C SER A 103 3.63 9.29 -6.87
N ASP A 104 4.61 9.54 -6.00
CA ASP A 104 5.97 9.06 -6.18
C ASP A 104 6.03 7.53 -6.21
N ILE A 105 5.30 6.88 -5.32
CA ILE A 105 5.26 5.42 -5.26
C ILE A 105 4.68 4.85 -6.57
N LEU A 106 3.51 5.33 -6.96
CA LEU A 106 2.82 4.82 -8.16
C LEU A 106 3.62 5.07 -9.44
N TYR A 107 4.22 6.26 -9.55
CA TYR A 107 5.08 6.58 -10.68
C TYR A 107 6.31 5.66 -10.72
N SER A 108 6.98 5.49 -9.58
CA SER A 108 8.20 4.68 -9.50
C SER A 108 7.98 3.24 -9.90
N ILE A 109 6.82 2.66 -9.59
CA ILE A 109 6.53 1.25 -9.91
C ILE A 109 5.79 1.08 -11.24
N GLY A 110 5.48 2.18 -11.93
CA GLY A 110 4.86 2.12 -13.25
C GLY A 110 3.37 1.86 -13.27
N LEU A 111 2.66 2.20 -12.19
CA LEU A 111 1.21 2.01 -12.08
C LEU A 111 0.41 3.31 -12.17
N ASP A 112 1.06 4.46 -12.26
CA ASP A 112 0.40 5.77 -12.23
C ASP A 112 -0.62 5.96 -13.33
N LYS A 113 -0.43 5.33 -14.50
CA LYS A 113 -1.34 5.42 -15.64
C LYS A 113 -2.23 4.20 -15.80
N THR A 114 -2.06 3.19 -14.94
CA THR A 114 -2.75 1.92 -15.05
C THR A 114 -4.02 1.89 -14.20
N ILE A 115 -4.03 2.54 -13.05
CA ILE A 115 -5.14 2.51 -12.11
C ILE A 115 -6.05 3.73 -12.31
N THR A 116 -7.34 3.57 -11.98
CA THR A 116 -8.34 4.64 -12.11
C THR A 116 -8.10 5.75 -11.09
N SER A 117 -8.70 6.94 -11.36
CA SER A 117 -8.63 8.06 -10.42
C SER A 117 -9.19 7.72 -9.05
N GLN A 118 -10.26 6.93 -8.98
CA GLN A 118 -10.86 6.51 -7.71
C GLN A 118 -9.88 5.67 -6.89
N ARG A 119 -9.17 4.75 -7.54
CA ARG A 119 -8.17 3.92 -6.86
C ARG A 119 -6.93 4.72 -6.47
N THR A 120 -6.52 5.65 -7.32
CA THR A 120 -5.42 6.58 -7.01
C THR A 120 -5.77 7.42 -5.77
N ASN A 121 -7.01 7.93 -5.68
CA ASN A 121 -7.46 8.69 -4.52
C ASN A 121 -7.49 7.85 -3.26
N GLY A 122 -7.97 6.61 -3.34
CA GLY A 122 -7.97 5.67 -2.21
C GLY A 122 -6.56 5.34 -1.74
N PHE A 123 -5.65 5.13 -2.68
CA PHE A 123 -4.23 4.89 -2.39
C PHE A 123 -3.60 6.10 -1.68
N SER A 124 -3.87 7.30 -2.19
CA SER A 124 -3.40 8.55 -1.58
C SER A 124 -3.94 8.71 -0.16
N SER A 125 -5.22 8.40 0.04
CA SER A 125 -5.84 8.46 1.38
C SER A 125 -5.19 7.47 2.34
N ALA A 126 -4.84 6.29 1.88
CA ALA A 126 -4.13 5.30 2.69
C ALA A 126 -2.74 5.80 3.09
N VAL A 127 -1.99 6.37 2.16
CA VAL A 127 -0.67 6.94 2.45
C VAL A 127 -0.80 8.07 3.47
N GLN A 128 -1.81 8.95 3.30
CA GLN A 128 -2.04 10.04 4.25
C GLN A 128 -2.38 9.52 5.65
N LYS A 129 -3.20 8.47 5.73
CA LYS A 129 -3.51 7.84 7.01
C LYS A 129 -2.26 7.28 7.68
N ILE A 130 -1.39 6.65 6.90
CA ILE A 130 -0.11 6.13 7.40
C ILE A 130 0.73 7.30 7.93
N HIS A 131 0.89 8.37 7.14
CA HIS A 131 1.67 9.55 7.55
C HIS A 131 1.14 10.15 8.85
N ASN A 132 -0.18 10.23 8.99
CA ASN A 132 -0.81 10.81 10.18
C ASN A 132 -0.67 9.92 11.41
N SER A 133 -0.42 8.63 11.24
CA SER A 133 -0.29 7.66 12.34
C SER A 133 1.12 7.59 12.93
N LEU A 134 2.09 8.22 12.29
CA LEU A 134 3.49 8.19 12.72
C LEU A 134 3.70 9.15 13.89
N LYS A 135 4.58 8.76 14.81
CA LYS A 135 4.89 9.57 16.00
C LYS A 135 6.26 10.20 15.91
#